data_0a280113a8b9ab36c66013fba34c04eb
#
_entry.id   0a280113a8b9ab36c66013fba34c04eb
#
_cell.length_a   1.000
_cell.length_b   1.000
_cell.length_c   1.000
_cell.angle_alpha   90.00
_cell.angle_beta   90.00
_cell.angle_gamma   90.00
#
_symmetry.space_group_name_H-M   'P 1'
#
loop_
_entity.id
_entity.type
_entity.pdbx_description
1 polymer ?
#
loop_
_entity_poly.entity_id
_entity_poly.type
_entity_poly.pdbx_seq_one_letter_code
_entity_poly.pdbx_strand_id
1 'polypeptide(L)'
;MDKLKSFITALCFFLTTSVCMAQNEIISHGISTFGDLKYEKDFKHLSYVNPDAPKGGEISFWAFGSFDSMHPYTRKGRAGAYSSIFFESLLEGTSDEIDSAYGLIAKEIEYPEDRSWVIFTLRSEVLFSDGSPLTAKDVLFSYKLLKEKGLPSFRAVLEKDIQSAELISDRKIKFIFNEEVPKRDLINTVGGLPIFSEKYFTDNKVDFEASTLTPALGSGPYILDKVDVGK
;
A
#
# COMPACT_ATOMS: atom_id res chain seq x y z
N MET A 1 63.86 7.71 52.42
CA MET A 1 62.64 8.41 52.94
C MET A 1 61.91 9.01 51.74
N ASP A 2 61.29 8.18 50.97
CA ASP A 2 60.68 8.62 49.68
C ASP A 2 59.23 8.28 49.63
N LYS A 3 58.46 9.32 49.42
CA LYS A 3 56.98 9.27 49.40
C LYS A 3 56.56 8.68 48.11
N LEU A 4 56.06 7.45 48.18
CA LEU A 4 55.38 6.79 47.12
C LEU A 4 53.98 7.46 46.92
N LYS A 5 53.89 8.35 45.97
CA LYS A 5 52.60 8.94 45.56
C LYS A 5 51.88 7.92 44.72
N SER A 6 50.92 7.29 45.35
CA SER A 6 49.92 6.45 44.67
C SER A 6 49.06 7.30 43.71
N PHE A 7 49.27 7.11 42.42
CA PHE A 7 48.40 7.65 41.36
C PHE A 7 47.23 6.71 41.23
N ILE A 8 46.13 7.03 41.91
CA ILE A 8 44.84 6.39 41.65
C ILE A 8 44.28 7.07 40.41
N THR A 9 44.54 6.46 39.26
CA THR A 9 43.84 6.82 38.03
C THR A 9 42.42 6.27 38.11
N ALA A 10 41.49 7.12 38.48
CA ALA A 10 40.08 6.81 38.40
C ALA A 10 39.71 6.68 36.92
N LEU A 11 39.66 5.43 36.43
CA LEU A 11 39.14 5.10 35.13
C LEU A 11 37.59 5.23 35.21
N CYS A 12 37.10 6.43 34.92
CA CYS A 12 35.67 6.64 34.67
C CYS A 12 35.28 5.87 33.41
N PHE A 13 34.86 4.64 33.60
CA PHE A 13 34.12 3.91 32.58
C PHE A 13 32.78 4.61 32.38
N PHE A 14 32.73 5.53 31.43
CA PHE A 14 31.46 6.00 30.87
C PHE A 14 30.80 4.80 30.18
N LEU A 15 30.02 4.04 30.94
CA LEU A 15 29.01 3.19 30.36
C LEU A 15 27.99 4.13 29.69
N THR A 16 28.20 4.40 28.42
CA THR A 16 27.12 4.88 27.58
C THR A 16 26.13 3.72 27.43
N THR A 17 25.23 3.61 28.39
CA THR A 17 24.00 2.85 28.20
C THR A 17 23.27 3.55 27.06
N SER A 18 23.44 3.02 25.85
CA SER A 18 22.50 3.29 24.78
C SER A 18 21.15 2.81 25.30
N VAL A 19 20.36 3.73 25.82
CA VAL A 19 18.94 3.50 26.07
C VAL A 19 18.36 3.33 24.68
N CYS A 20 18.29 2.09 24.22
CA CYS A 20 17.44 1.72 23.11
C CYS A 20 16.02 2.03 23.61
N MET A 21 15.54 3.23 23.33
CA MET A 21 14.13 3.58 23.51
C MET A 21 13.42 2.60 22.59
N ALA A 22 12.84 1.56 23.16
CA ALA A 22 11.89 0.74 22.46
C ALA A 22 10.78 1.70 22.03
N GLN A 23 10.79 2.11 20.78
CA GLN A 23 9.66 2.84 20.20
C GLN A 23 8.47 1.92 20.35
N ASN A 24 7.42 2.40 21.00
CA ASN A 24 6.16 1.66 21.09
C ASN A 24 5.64 1.44 19.67
N GLU A 25 5.67 0.19 19.25
CA GLU A 25 5.12 -0.22 17.97
C GLU A 25 3.61 -0.33 18.11
N ILE A 26 2.89 0.32 17.21
CA ILE A 26 1.44 0.25 17.12
C ILE A 26 1.10 -0.86 16.13
N ILE A 27 0.34 -1.85 16.56
CA ILE A 27 -0.20 -2.92 15.72
C ILE A 27 -1.70 -2.70 15.58
N SER A 28 -2.18 -2.53 14.34
CA SER A 28 -3.58 -2.19 14.08
C SER A 28 -4.09 -2.86 12.80
N HIS A 29 -5.41 -2.92 12.66
CA HIS A 29 -6.11 -3.38 11.45
C HIS A 29 -6.44 -2.24 10.48
N GLY A 30 -6.07 -1.02 10.83
CA GLY A 30 -6.27 0.18 10.04
C GLY A 30 -5.53 1.36 10.64
N ILE A 31 -5.63 2.51 10.00
CA ILE A 31 -5.03 3.77 10.45
C ILE A 31 -6.05 4.89 10.35
N SER A 32 -6.04 5.78 11.34
CA SER A 32 -6.76 7.05 11.30
C SER A 32 -5.78 8.20 11.52
N THR A 33 -6.00 9.29 10.79
CA THR A 33 -5.25 10.54 10.99
C THR A 33 -5.88 11.39 12.08
N PHE A 34 -7.20 11.30 12.28
CA PHE A 34 -7.97 12.14 13.19
C PHE A 34 -8.78 11.29 14.19
N GLY A 35 -8.10 10.73 15.18
CA GLY A 35 -8.76 10.02 16.28
C GLY A 35 -8.74 8.50 16.14
N ASP A 36 -9.71 7.84 16.78
CA ASP A 36 -9.81 6.39 16.82
C ASP A 36 -10.53 5.86 15.56
N LEU A 37 -10.23 4.61 15.22
CA LEU A 37 -10.94 3.87 14.18
C LEU A 37 -12.39 3.60 14.62
N LYS A 38 -13.35 3.86 13.73
CA LYS A 38 -14.78 3.61 13.98
C LYS A 38 -15.11 2.13 14.04
N TYR A 39 -14.46 1.34 13.18
CA TYR A 39 -14.73 -0.10 13.07
C TYR A 39 -13.73 -0.91 13.91
N GLU A 40 -14.23 -1.85 14.66
CA GLU A 40 -13.45 -2.80 15.44
C GLU A 40 -12.67 -3.77 14.55
N LYS A 41 -11.61 -4.41 15.09
CA LYS A 41 -10.68 -5.27 14.34
C LYS A 41 -11.37 -6.33 13.46
N ASP A 42 -12.46 -6.91 13.91
CA ASP A 42 -13.13 -8.02 13.21
C ASP A 42 -14.51 -7.65 12.66
N PHE A 43 -14.70 -6.37 12.30
CA PHE A 43 -15.97 -5.93 11.72
C PHE A 43 -16.31 -6.75 10.46
N LYS A 44 -17.61 -7.01 10.27
CA LYS A 44 -18.08 -7.87 9.16
C LYS A 44 -18.48 -7.09 7.91
N HIS A 45 -18.91 -5.87 8.10
CA HIS A 45 -19.32 -4.95 7.02
C HIS A 45 -19.28 -3.51 7.54
N LEU A 46 -19.14 -2.58 6.63
CA LEU A 46 -19.26 -1.16 6.92
C LEU A 46 -20.71 -0.81 7.28
N SER A 47 -20.90 0.18 8.15
CA SER A 47 -22.24 0.49 8.70
C SER A 47 -23.27 0.92 7.66
N TYR A 48 -22.83 1.44 6.53
CA TYR A 48 -23.66 1.86 5.41
C TYR A 48 -23.92 0.77 4.36
N VAL A 49 -23.38 -0.45 4.56
CA VAL A 49 -23.59 -1.59 3.66
C VAL A 49 -24.71 -2.47 4.21
N ASN A 50 -25.66 -2.85 3.34
CA ASN A 50 -26.66 -3.85 3.67
C ASN A 50 -26.09 -5.27 3.46
N PRO A 51 -25.79 -6.05 4.52
CA PRO A 51 -25.23 -7.40 4.38
C PRO A 51 -26.22 -8.39 3.75
N ASP A 52 -27.52 -8.11 3.82
CA ASP A 52 -28.59 -8.96 3.29
C ASP A 52 -28.97 -8.59 1.84
N ALA A 53 -28.26 -7.66 1.24
CA ALA A 53 -28.50 -7.28 -0.15
C ALA A 53 -28.33 -8.49 -1.09
N PRO A 54 -29.25 -8.69 -2.07
CA PRO A 54 -29.11 -9.74 -3.07
C PRO A 54 -27.76 -9.64 -3.79
N LYS A 55 -27.11 -10.79 -4.00
CA LYS A 55 -25.90 -10.86 -4.80
C LYS A 55 -26.21 -10.99 -6.27
N GLY A 56 -25.49 -10.25 -7.11
CA GLY A 56 -25.68 -10.25 -8.57
C GLY A 56 -26.54 -9.09 -9.05
N GLY A 57 -26.96 -9.19 -10.30
CA GLY A 57 -27.68 -8.12 -11.03
C GLY A 57 -26.76 -7.37 -11.99
N GLU A 58 -27.31 -6.35 -12.61
CA GLU A 58 -26.62 -5.47 -13.54
C GLU A 58 -26.85 -4.02 -13.14
N ILE A 59 -25.81 -3.21 -13.22
CA ILE A 59 -25.89 -1.77 -13.05
C ILE A 59 -25.18 -1.10 -14.22
N SER A 60 -25.86 -0.11 -14.83
CA SER A 60 -25.32 0.66 -15.94
C SER A 60 -25.00 2.08 -15.49
N PHE A 61 -23.79 2.51 -15.77
CA PHE A 61 -23.34 3.88 -15.56
C PHE A 61 -23.00 4.54 -16.89
N TRP A 62 -23.27 5.82 -16.98
CA TRP A 62 -22.75 6.60 -18.08
C TRP A 62 -21.52 7.40 -17.62
N ALA A 63 -20.59 7.65 -18.54
CA ALA A 63 -19.45 8.51 -18.29
C ALA A 63 -19.28 9.46 -19.48
N PHE A 64 -18.94 10.72 -19.17
CA PHE A 64 -18.71 11.73 -20.21
C PHE A 64 -17.32 11.57 -20.83
N GLY A 65 -17.27 11.62 -22.14
CA GLY A 65 -16.03 11.60 -22.92
C GLY A 65 -15.80 10.28 -23.66
N SER A 66 -14.56 10.05 -24.04
CA SER A 66 -14.11 8.84 -24.73
C SER A 66 -12.93 8.22 -24.02
N PHE A 67 -12.61 6.98 -24.31
CA PHE A 67 -11.44 6.29 -23.79
C PHE A 67 -10.79 5.45 -24.88
N ASP A 68 -9.51 5.16 -24.72
CA ASP A 68 -8.70 4.29 -25.58
C ASP A 68 -7.76 3.40 -24.78
N SER A 69 -7.94 3.37 -23.45
CA SER A 69 -7.17 2.56 -22.54
C SER A 69 -8.02 2.07 -21.35
N MET A 70 -7.70 0.89 -20.82
CA MET A 70 -8.17 0.40 -19.53
C MET A 70 -7.07 0.49 -18.46
N HIS A 71 -6.00 1.23 -18.73
CA HIS A 71 -4.87 1.38 -17.83
C HIS A 71 -4.83 2.80 -17.22
N PRO A 72 -5.30 3.01 -15.97
CA PRO A 72 -5.45 4.34 -15.39
C PRO A 72 -4.17 4.91 -14.77
N TYR A 73 -3.07 4.16 -14.75
CA TYR A 73 -1.86 4.52 -14.00
C TYR A 73 -0.69 4.98 -14.89
N THR A 74 -0.91 5.13 -16.18
CA THR A 74 0.05 5.66 -17.15
C THR A 74 -0.46 6.95 -17.80
N ARG A 75 0.46 7.72 -18.41
CA ARG A 75 0.11 8.94 -19.16
C ARG A 75 -0.34 8.68 -20.58
N LYS A 76 -0.04 7.50 -21.13
CA LYS A 76 -0.43 7.16 -22.51
C LYS A 76 -1.88 6.67 -22.51
N GLY A 77 -2.65 7.23 -23.42
CA GLY A 77 -4.05 6.96 -23.58
C GLY A 77 -4.94 7.72 -22.58
N ARG A 78 -6.24 7.56 -22.79
CA ARG A 78 -7.31 8.05 -21.92
C ARG A 78 -7.99 6.86 -21.26
N ALA A 79 -7.82 6.72 -19.99
CA ALA A 79 -8.38 5.60 -19.24
C ALA A 79 -9.91 5.63 -19.24
N GLY A 80 -10.53 4.49 -19.41
CA GLY A 80 -11.97 4.29 -19.24
C GLY A 80 -12.39 4.63 -17.82
N ALA A 81 -13.61 5.17 -17.68
CA ALA A 81 -14.20 5.41 -16.37
C ALA A 81 -14.22 4.10 -15.57
N TYR A 82 -13.92 4.19 -14.29
CA TYR A 82 -13.86 3.04 -13.36
C TYR A 82 -12.81 1.97 -13.68
N SER A 83 -11.86 2.19 -14.60
CA SER A 83 -10.82 1.20 -14.91
C SER A 83 -9.89 0.86 -13.73
N SER A 84 -9.88 1.67 -12.68
CA SER A 84 -9.17 1.34 -11.41
C SER A 84 -9.82 0.21 -10.61
N ILE A 85 -11.10 -0.12 -10.86
CA ILE A 85 -11.86 -1.15 -10.11
C ILE A 85 -11.29 -2.57 -10.26
N PHE A 86 -10.43 -2.78 -11.25
CA PHE A 86 -9.75 -4.06 -11.46
C PHE A 86 -8.62 -4.32 -10.47
N PHE A 87 -8.19 -3.30 -9.72
CA PHE A 87 -7.01 -3.37 -8.85
C PHE A 87 -7.40 -2.99 -7.43
N GLU A 88 -6.93 -3.77 -6.48
CA GLU A 88 -7.01 -3.45 -5.06
C GLU A 88 -5.69 -2.94 -4.51
N SER A 89 -5.73 -2.44 -3.30
CA SER A 89 -4.62 -1.89 -2.54
C SER A 89 -4.46 -2.58 -1.18
N LEU A 90 -3.40 -2.29 -0.45
CA LEU A 90 -3.20 -2.85 0.89
C LEU A 90 -4.24 -2.35 1.89
N LEU A 91 -4.58 -1.06 1.79
CA LEU A 91 -5.58 -0.39 2.63
C LEU A 91 -6.67 0.23 1.76
N GLU A 92 -7.89 0.31 2.30
CA GLU A 92 -9.03 0.96 1.66
C GLU A 92 -9.70 1.92 2.64
N GLY A 93 -10.09 3.10 2.13
CA GLY A 93 -10.81 4.10 2.90
C GLY A 93 -12.29 3.76 3.08
N THR A 94 -12.98 4.51 3.93
CA THR A 94 -14.43 4.40 4.13
C THR A 94 -15.13 5.69 3.78
N SER A 95 -16.43 5.61 3.43
CA SER A 95 -17.23 6.80 3.09
C SER A 95 -17.75 7.56 4.31
N ASP A 96 -17.58 7.03 5.51
CA ASP A 96 -18.16 7.53 6.75
C ASP A 96 -17.13 7.90 7.81
N GLU A 97 -15.86 7.91 7.45
CA GLU A 97 -14.76 8.44 8.27
C GLU A 97 -13.86 9.35 7.43
N ILE A 98 -13.30 10.33 8.07
CA ILE A 98 -12.34 11.25 7.44
C ILE A 98 -10.94 10.73 7.68
N ASP A 99 -10.17 10.51 6.61
CA ASP A 99 -8.75 10.14 6.67
C ASP A 99 -8.47 8.84 7.46
N SER A 100 -9.42 7.91 7.43
CA SER A 100 -9.25 6.55 7.96
C SER A 100 -9.18 5.54 6.82
N ALA A 101 -8.33 4.52 6.98
CA ALA A 101 -8.23 3.40 6.06
C ALA A 101 -8.05 2.09 6.83
N TYR A 102 -8.64 1.04 6.30
CA TYR A 102 -8.65 -0.30 6.87
C TYR A 102 -7.94 -1.29 5.98
N GLY A 103 -7.40 -2.34 6.58
CA GLY A 103 -6.74 -3.38 5.82
C GLY A 103 -7.69 -4.10 4.85
N LEU A 104 -7.40 -4.00 3.55
CA LEU A 104 -8.05 -4.74 2.48
C LEU A 104 -7.22 -6.00 2.15
N ILE A 105 -6.17 -5.87 1.34
CA ILE A 105 -5.21 -6.95 1.11
C ILE A 105 -4.33 -7.18 2.35
N ALA A 106 -3.95 -6.10 3.05
CA ALA A 106 -3.34 -6.23 4.36
C ALA A 106 -4.37 -6.62 5.42
N LYS A 107 -4.01 -7.52 6.32
CA LYS A 107 -4.83 -7.82 7.52
C LYS A 107 -4.41 -6.99 8.72
N GLU A 108 -3.17 -6.50 8.72
CA GLU A 108 -2.55 -5.83 9.86
C GLU A 108 -1.44 -4.90 9.38
N ILE A 109 -1.27 -3.79 10.08
CA ILE A 109 -0.18 -2.84 9.93
C ILE A 109 0.57 -2.70 11.24
N GLU A 110 1.89 -2.57 11.17
CA GLU A 110 2.78 -2.27 12.30
C GLU A 110 3.53 -0.98 11.98
N TYR A 111 3.55 -0.01 12.90
CA TYR A 111 4.26 1.24 12.71
C TYR A 111 4.59 1.91 14.06
N PRO A 112 5.68 2.72 14.15
CA PRO A 112 6.00 3.47 15.37
C PRO A 112 5.15 4.76 15.46
N GLU A 113 5.09 5.35 16.66
CA GLU A 113 4.37 6.62 16.88
C GLU A 113 4.80 7.75 15.95
N ASP A 114 6.11 7.82 15.62
CA ASP A 114 6.66 8.82 14.70
C ASP A 114 6.39 8.53 13.24
N ARG A 115 5.77 7.37 12.93
CA ARG A 115 5.45 6.91 11.57
C ARG A 115 6.66 6.90 10.63
N SER A 116 7.86 6.63 11.14
CA SER A 116 9.08 6.59 10.33
C SER A 116 9.12 5.42 9.36
N TRP A 117 8.36 4.38 9.63
CA TRP A 117 8.19 3.20 8.78
C TRP A 117 6.81 2.56 9.00
N VAL A 118 6.45 1.66 8.09
CA VAL A 118 5.28 0.79 8.23
C VAL A 118 5.58 -0.61 7.71
N ILE A 119 5.07 -1.62 8.39
CA ILE A 119 5.04 -3.01 7.92
C ILE A 119 3.60 -3.39 7.64
N PHE A 120 3.33 -3.93 6.46
CA PHE A 120 2.06 -4.54 6.10
C PHE A 120 2.17 -6.05 6.15
N THR A 121 1.26 -6.69 6.89
CA THR A 121 1.09 -8.14 6.88
C THR A 121 -0.11 -8.50 6.02
N LEU A 122 0.08 -9.21 4.92
CA LEU A 122 -0.96 -9.58 3.97
C LEU A 122 -1.84 -10.72 4.53
N ARG A 123 -3.11 -10.73 4.14
CA ARG A 123 -4.01 -11.87 4.34
C ARG A 123 -3.47 -13.10 3.61
N SER A 124 -3.72 -14.27 4.14
CA SER A 124 -3.26 -15.54 3.53
C SER A 124 -4.05 -15.92 2.28
N GLU A 125 -5.31 -15.52 2.23
CA GLU A 125 -6.32 -15.89 1.25
C GLU A 125 -6.40 -14.99 0.02
N VAL A 126 -5.58 -13.93 -0.06
CA VAL A 126 -5.65 -12.99 -1.19
C VAL A 126 -5.13 -13.62 -2.48
N LEU A 127 -5.92 -13.43 -3.54
CA LEU A 127 -5.67 -13.98 -4.87
C LEU A 127 -5.86 -12.88 -5.93
N PHE A 128 -5.18 -13.01 -7.04
CA PHE A 128 -5.55 -12.32 -8.27
C PHE A 128 -6.81 -12.94 -8.89
N SER A 129 -7.43 -12.24 -9.84
CA SER A 129 -8.68 -12.69 -10.48
C SER A 129 -8.55 -13.97 -11.32
N ASP A 130 -7.32 -14.41 -11.63
CA ASP A 130 -7.04 -15.71 -12.25
C ASP A 130 -6.85 -16.85 -11.23
N GLY A 131 -6.98 -16.57 -9.94
CA GLY A 131 -6.78 -17.52 -8.85
C GLY A 131 -5.30 -17.69 -8.40
N SER A 132 -4.36 -17.00 -9.02
CA SER A 132 -2.96 -17.03 -8.57
C SER A 132 -2.78 -16.25 -7.26
N PRO A 133 -1.87 -16.69 -6.36
CA PRO A 133 -1.68 -16.04 -5.07
C PRO A 133 -1.04 -14.66 -5.22
N LEU A 134 -1.57 -13.67 -4.48
CA LEU A 134 -0.97 -12.35 -4.33
C LEU A 134 -0.02 -12.37 -3.12
N THR A 135 1.19 -11.88 -3.31
CA THR A 135 2.25 -11.90 -2.30
C THR A 135 2.88 -10.53 -2.07
N ALA A 136 3.71 -10.41 -1.05
CA ALA A 136 4.47 -9.20 -0.80
C ALA A 136 5.49 -8.88 -1.92
N LYS A 137 5.85 -9.86 -2.78
CA LYS A 137 6.67 -9.62 -3.99
C LYS A 137 5.90 -8.77 -5.00
N ASP A 138 4.60 -9.04 -5.17
CA ASP A 138 3.75 -8.26 -6.07
C ASP A 138 3.58 -6.83 -5.57
N VAL A 139 3.50 -6.63 -4.26
CA VAL A 139 3.48 -5.29 -3.65
C VAL A 139 4.79 -4.54 -3.92
N LEU A 140 5.94 -5.19 -3.70
CA LEU A 140 7.25 -4.59 -3.98
C LEU A 140 7.43 -4.29 -5.47
N PHE A 141 6.99 -5.19 -6.34
CA PHE A 141 6.99 -5.00 -7.79
C PHE A 141 6.15 -3.79 -8.18
N SER A 142 4.92 -3.69 -7.66
CA SER A 142 4.01 -2.57 -7.94
C SER A 142 4.57 -1.23 -7.51
N TYR A 143 5.16 -1.16 -6.30
CA TYR A 143 5.85 0.02 -5.82
C TYR A 143 6.97 0.46 -6.78
N LYS A 144 7.85 -0.47 -7.16
CA LYS A 144 8.96 -0.18 -8.09
C LYS A 144 8.44 0.28 -9.45
N LEU A 145 7.44 -0.41 -9.98
CA LEU A 145 6.84 -0.11 -11.28
C LEU A 145 6.19 1.29 -11.29
N LEU A 146 5.42 1.63 -10.25
CA LEU A 146 4.80 2.95 -10.13
C LEU A 146 5.83 4.07 -9.90
N LYS A 147 6.88 3.81 -9.13
CA LYS A 147 7.98 4.74 -8.91
C LYS A 147 8.75 5.04 -10.20
N GLU A 148 8.94 4.04 -11.06
CA GLU A 148 9.70 4.18 -12.32
C GLU A 148 8.83 4.68 -13.47
N LYS A 149 7.63 4.10 -13.66
CA LYS A 149 6.81 4.25 -14.88
C LYS A 149 5.41 4.81 -14.64
N GLY A 150 5.00 4.96 -13.39
CA GLY A 150 3.68 5.47 -13.04
C GLY A 150 3.44 6.92 -13.45
N LEU A 151 2.23 7.39 -13.19
CA LEU A 151 1.89 8.81 -13.35
C LEU A 151 2.88 9.70 -12.59
N PRO A 152 3.18 10.91 -13.08
CA PRO A 152 4.12 11.83 -12.42
C PRO A 152 3.80 12.12 -10.97
N SER A 153 2.50 12.10 -10.58
CA SER A 153 2.07 12.24 -9.19
C SER A 153 2.55 11.11 -8.30
N PHE A 154 2.45 9.85 -8.75
CA PHE A 154 3.01 8.70 -8.04
C PHE A 154 4.53 8.78 -7.95
N ARG A 155 5.19 9.00 -9.09
CA ARG A 155 6.65 9.05 -9.16
C ARG A 155 7.23 10.09 -8.23
N ALA A 156 6.69 11.31 -8.24
CA ALA A 156 7.19 12.42 -7.42
C ALA A 156 7.09 12.11 -5.91
N VAL A 157 5.98 11.53 -5.47
CA VAL A 157 5.78 11.18 -4.06
C VAL A 157 6.64 9.98 -3.68
N LEU A 158 6.61 8.89 -4.47
CA LEU A 158 7.35 7.68 -4.15
C LEU A 158 8.87 7.87 -4.20
N GLU A 159 9.37 8.76 -5.05
CA GLU A 159 10.80 9.10 -5.14
C GLU A 159 11.26 9.97 -3.97
N LYS A 160 10.44 10.98 -3.62
CA LYS A 160 10.78 11.96 -2.59
C LYS A 160 10.58 11.42 -1.16
N ASP A 161 9.46 10.73 -0.92
CA ASP A 161 8.99 10.48 0.43
C ASP A 161 9.34 9.08 0.93
N ILE A 162 9.61 8.12 0.03
CA ILE A 162 9.91 6.73 0.39
C ILE A 162 11.41 6.46 0.22
N GLN A 163 12.06 6.17 1.34
CA GLN A 163 13.48 5.82 1.37
C GLN A 163 13.71 4.43 0.78
N SER A 164 12.99 3.42 1.29
CA SER A 164 13.10 2.04 0.81
C SER A 164 11.79 1.25 0.99
N ALA A 165 11.70 0.14 0.26
CA ALA A 165 10.71 -0.90 0.45
C ALA A 165 11.42 -2.25 0.51
N GLU A 166 11.17 -3.04 1.55
CA GLU A 166 11.91 -4.25 1.89
C GLU A 166 10.97 -5.43 2.12
N LEU A 167 11.25 -6.55 1.45
CA LEU A 167 10.55 -7.80 1.72
C LEU A 167 11.05 -8.40 3.03
N ILE A 168 10.14 -8.65 3.97
CA ILE A 168 10.44 -9.39 5.19
C ILE A 168 10.14 -10.88 4.97
N SER A 169 9.02 -11.17 4.29
CA SER A 169 8.60 -12.53 3.93
C SER A 169 7.63 -12.48 2.73
N ASP A 170 7.15 -13.63 2.27
CA ASP A 170 6.13 -13.67 1.20
C ASP A 170 4.81 -12.99 1.59
N ARG A 171 4.60 -12.69 2.89
CA ARG A 171 3.39 -12.04 3.42
C ARG A 171 3.65 -10.74 4.17
N LYS A 172 4.90 -10.31 4.27
CA LYS A 172 5.24 -9.08 4.98
C LYS A 172 6.18 -8.20 4.15
N ILE A 173 5.83 -6.92 4.05
CA ILE A 173 6.62 -5.89 3.40
C ILE A 173 6.75 -4.67 4.32
N LYS A 174 7.94 -4.08 4.37
CA LYS A 174 8.24 -2.86 5.12
C LYS A 174 8.51 -1.72 4.16
N PHE A 175 7.93 -0.56 4.44
CA PHE A 175 8.29 0.72 3.82
C PHE A 175 8.96 1.60 4.87
N ILE A 176 10.07 2.21 4.50
CA ILE A 176 10.81 3.18 5.31
C ILE A 176 10.66 4.54 4.65
N PHE A 177 10.31 5.55 5.43
CA PHE A 177 10.07 6.90 4.95
C PHE A 177 11.30 7.79 5.14
N ASN A 178 11.49 8.77 4.27
CA ASN A 178 12.55 9.74 4.41
C ASN A 178 12.35 10.58 5.68
N GLU A 179 13.45 10.93 6.34
CA GLU A 179 13.42 11.64 7.64
C GLU A 179 12.83 13.05 7.54
N GLU A 180 13.14 13.77 6.47
CA GLU A 180 12.83 15.18 6.28
C GLU A 180 11.44 15.47 5.71
N VAL A 181 10.58 14.44 5.57
CA VAL A 181 9.25 14.61 4.99
C VAL A 181 8.15 14.47 6.04
N PRO A 182 7.01 15.17 5.86
CA PRO A 182 5.84 14.98 6.71
C PRO A 182 5.31 13.55 6.60
N LYS A 183 5.22 12.83 7.73
CA LYS A 183 4.90 11.38 7.74
C LYS A 183 3.42 11.06 7.95
N ARG A 184 2.58 12.10 8.15
CA ARG A 184 1.16 11.93 8.51
C ARG A 184 0.41 10.98 7.58
N ASP A 185 0.56 11.19 6.27
CA ASP A 185 -0.25 10.53 5.25
C ASP A 185 0.51 9.41 4.49
N LEU A 186 1.79 9.17 4.83
CA LEU A 186 2.63 8.26 4.06
C LEU A 186 2.19 6.80 4.15
N ILE A 187 1.65 6.38 5.30
CA ILE A 187 1.11 5.03 5.46
C ILE A 187 -0.10 4.82 4.53
N ASN A 188 -1.00 5.80 4.46
CA ASN A 188 -2.13 5.77 3.53
C ASN A 188 -1.65 5.84 2.07
N THR A 189 -0.61 6.63 1.79
CA THR A 189 -0.03 6.75 0.45
C THR A 189 0.49 5.41 -0.06
N VAL A 190 1.33 4.72 0.70
CA VAL A 190 1.85 3.40 0.28
C VAL A 190 0.80 2.30 0.39
N GLY A 191 -0.12 2.42 1.36
CA GLY A 191 -1.23 1.49 1.55
C GLY A 191 -2.28 1.54 0.43
N GLY A 192 -2.46 2.69 -0.22
CA GLY A 192 -3.40 2.90 -1.32
C GLY A 192 -2.82 2.66 -2.72
N LEU A 193 -1.59 2.17 -2.85
CA LEU A 193 -1.02 1.85 -4.16
C LEU A 193 -1.73 0.64 -4.78
N PRO A 194 -2.10 0.70 -6.08
CA PRO A 194 -2.65 -0.46 -6.78
C PRO A 194 -1.61 -1.58 -6.87
N ILE A 195 -2.05 -2.82 -6.72
CA ILE A 195 -1.17 -3.98 -6.76
C ILE A 195 -1.31 -4.72 -8.09
N PHE A 196 -0.16 -4.97 -8.73
CA PHE A 196 -0.01 -5.66 -10.01
C PHE A 196 0.69 -6.99 -9.81
N SER A 197 0.34 -8.00 -10.60
CA SER A 197 1.03 -9.29 -10.59
C SER A 197 2.38 -9.22 -11.31
N GLU A 198 3.49 -9.38 -10.57
CA GLU A 198 4.84 -9.46 -11.14
C GLU A 198 4.93 -10.57 -12.20
N LYS A 199 4.36 -11.73 -11.87
CA LYS A 199 4.34 -12.88 -12.77
C LYS A 199 3.62 -12.56 -14.08
N TYR A 200 2.43 -11.96 -14.02
CA TYR A 200 1.66 -11.59 -15.22
C TYR A 200 2.44 -10.62 -16.12
N PHE A 201 3.05 -9.60 -15.54
CA PHE A 201 3.84 -8.61 -16.28
C PHE A 201 5.06 -9.23 -16.96
N THR A 202 5.75 -10.14 -16.26
CA THR A 202 6.95 -10.81 -16.75
C THR A 202 6.63 -11.81 -17.86
N ASP A 203 5.68 -12.70 -17.61
CA ASP A 203 5.32 -13.79 -18.54
C ASP A 203 4.73 -13.26 -19.84
N ASN A 204 3.91 -12.22 -19.77
CA ASN A 204 3.27 -11.61 -20.93
C ASN A 204 4.06 -10.45 -21.53
N LYS A 205 5.22 -10.10 -20.97
CA LYS A 205 6.06 -8.96 -21.41
C LYS A 205 5.26 -7.67 -21.52
N VAL A 206 4.43 -7.39 -20.50
CA VAL A 206 3.52 -6.24 -20.51
C VAL A 206 4.31 -4.94 -20.48
N ASP A 207 4.08 -4.07 -21.47
CA ASP A 207 4.56 -2.68 -21.41
C ASP A 207 3.59 -1.86 -20.56
N PHE A 208 4.02 -1.51 -19.34
CA PHE A 208 3.22 -0.70 -18.40
C PHE A 208 2.81 0.65 -18.98
N GLU A 209 3.62 1.24 -19.85
CA GLU A 209 3.34 2.55 -20.41
C GLU A 209 2.44 2.50 -21.66
N ALA A 210 2.13 1.31 -22.17
CA ALA A 210 1.28 1.18 -23.34
C ALA A 210 -0.19 1.50 -23.05
N SER A 211 -0.84 2.20 -24.00
CA SER A 211 -2.29 2.29 -24.04
C SER A 211 -2.86 0.92 -24.47
N THR A 212 -3.79 0.37 -23.71
CA THR A 212 -4.40 -0.93 -23.97
C THR A 212 -5.85 -0.97 -23.52
N LEU A 213 -6.70 -1.62 -24.30
CA LEU A 213 -8.10 -1.88 -23.92
C LEU A 213 -8.27 -3.16 -23.07
N THR A 214 -7.20 -3.92 -22.87
CA THR A 214 -7.18 -5.07 -21.98
C THR A 214 -6.52 -4.67 -20.66
N PRO A 215 -7.23 -4.67 -19.52
CA PRO A 215 -6.62 -4.40 -18.23
C PRO A 215 -5.58 -5.46 -17.90
N ALA A 216 -4.53 -5.07 -17.18
CA ALA A 216 -3.63 -6.04 -16.60
C ALA A 216 -4.35 -6.87 -15.51
N LEU A 217 -3.77 -8.02 -15.16
CA LEU A 217 -4.28 -8.87 -14.09
C LEU A 217 -4.29 -8.11 -12.76
N GLY A 218 -5.44 -8.00 -12.15
CA GLY A 218 -5.65 -7.38 -10.84
C GLY A 218 -6.35 -8.33 -9.87
N SER A 219 -6.56 -7.87 -8.64
CA SER A 219 -7.28 -8.58 -7.58
C SER A 219 -8.66 -8.00 -7.31
N GLY A 220 -9.04 -6.95 -8.05
CA GLY A 220 -10.30 -6.24 -7.83
C GLY A 220 -11.55 -7.09 -8.06
N PRO A 221 -12.71 -6.61 -7.57
CA PRO A 221 -13.94 -7.39 -7.54
C PRO A 221 -14.60 -7.57 -8.92
N TYR A 222 -14.05 -6.99 -9.98
CA TYR A 222 -14.58 -7.07 -11.34
C TYR A 222 -13.52 -7.46 -12.34
N ILE A 223 -13.94 -8.15 -13.40
CA ILE A 223 -13.14 -8.41 -14.59
C ILE A 223 -13.80 -7.76 -15.80
N LEU A 224 -13.01 -7.39 -16.80
CA LEU A 224 -13.51 -6.88 -18.06
C LEU A 224 -14.07 -8.04 -18.90
N ASP A 225 -15.36 -7.97 -19.25
CA ASP A 225 -15.98 -8.92 -20.18
C ASP A 225 -15.67 -8.52 -21.63
N LYS A 226 -16.06 -7.31 -22.03
CA LYS A 226 -15.82 -6.81 -23.39
C LYS A 226 -15.75 -5.28 -23.47
N VAL A 227 -15.16 -4.81 -24.55
CA VAL A 227 -15.18 -3.41 -24.97
C VAL A 227 -15.76 -3.32 -26.37
N ASP A 228 -16.84 -2.57 -26.52
CA ASP A 228 -17.41 -2.24 -27.83
C ASP A 228 -16.89 -0.87 -28.26
N VAL A 229 -15.84 -0.85 -29.10
CA VAL A 229 -15.21 0.39 -29.56
C VAL A 229 -16.15 1.16 -30.50
N GLY A 230 -16.31 2.46 -30.23
CA GLY A 230 -17.09 3.36 -31.07
C GLY A 230 -18.59 3.35 -30.80
N LYS A 231 -19.04 2.82 -29.69
CA LYS A 231 -20.43 2.88 -29.22
C LYS A 231 -20.55 3.74 -27.99
#